data_a01d093e6e949b01cf99f608c12cc043
#
_entry.id   a01d093e6e949b01cf99f608c12cc043
#
_cell.length_a   1.000
_cell.length_b   1.000
_cell.length_c   1.000
_cell.angle_alpha   90.00
_cell.angle_beta   90.00
_cell.angle_gamma   90.00
#
_symmetry.space_group_name_H-M   'P 1'
#
loop_
_entity.id
_entity.type
_entity.pdbx_description
1 polymer ?
#
loop_
_entity_poly.entity_id
_entity_poly.type
_entity_poly.pdbx_seq_one_letter_code
_entity_poly.pdbx_strand_id
1 'polypeptide(L)'
;MNAVMQQNMHEFRTYFYTKSPLMKVTAVVYALVLLVMVVFFFMNMDTIVAQGKFVLAYGVFVLWTLAMLVRSLLFIYETIVVDEDKQELRYRLLRKTIPFKDIIQIKKIRDGQLRILASKGIYPVSVENEEPFLFLVKNILPELQVN
;
A
#
# COMPACT_ATOMS: atom_id res chain seq x y z
N MET A 1 21.45 4.66 -23.38
CA MET A 1 20.49 3.57 -23.72
C MET A 1 19.33 3.41 -22.73
N ASN A 2 19.14 4.34 -21.77
CA ASN A 2 18.11 4.20 -20.72
C ASN A 2 16.85 5.10 -20.89
N ALA A 3 16.78 5.94 -21.91
CA ALA A 3 15.65 6.86 -22.10
C ALA A 3 14.44 6.26 -22.85
N VAL A 4 14.63 5.18 -23.58
CA VAL A 4 13.57 4.56 -24.39
C VAL A 4 12.74 3.57 -23.58
N MET A 5 13.27 3.03 -22.47
CA MET A 5 12.56 2.06 -21.60
C MET A 5 11.52 2.68 -20.64
N GLN A 6 11.45 4.00 -20.52
CA GLN A 6 10.49 4.66 -19.61
C GLN A 6 9.18 5.09 -20.30
N GLN A 7 9.06 4.93 -21.59
CA GLN A 7 7.95 5.50 -22.37
C GLN A 7 6.60 4.77 -22.22
N ASN A 8 6.60 3.50 -21.77
CA ASN A 8 5.41 2.65 -21.66
C ASN A 8 5.09 2.26 -20.21
N MET A 9 5.59 3.03 -19.24
CA MET A 9 5.38 2.78 -17.83
C MET A 9 4.62 3.96 -17.20
N HIS A 10 3.39 3.71 -16.75
CA HIS A 10 2.52 4.73 -16.19
C HIS A 10 2.39 4.52 -14.69
N GLU A 11 2.69 5.54 -13.90
CA GLU A 11 2.63 5.50 -12.44
C GLU A 11 1.39 6.25 -11.93
N PHE A 12 0.62 5.58 -11.06
CA PHE A 12 -0.56 6.13 -10.41
C PHE A 12 -0.38 6.12 -8.89
N ARG A 13 -0.57 7.27 -8.26
CA ARG A 13 -0.57 7.38 -6.79
C ARG A 13 -1.82 6.78 -6.21
N THR A 14 -1.70 6.24 -5.00
CA THR A 14 -2.86 5.69 -4.32
C THR A 14 -3.80 6.79 -3.80
N TYR A 15 -5.08 6.45 -3.69
CA TYR A 15 -6.10 7.30 -3.09
C TYR A 15 -5.72 7.78 -1.68
N PHE A 16 -5.06 6.93 -0.90
CA PHE A 16 -4.70 7.23 0.49
C PHE A 16 -3.66 8.34 0.62
N TYR A 17 -2.89 8.62 -0.43
CA TYR A 17 -1.90 9.69 -0.40
C TYR A 17 -2.54 11.08 -0.25
N THR A 18 -3.63 11.37 -0.95
CA THR A 18 -4.24 12.71 -0.99
C THR A 18 -5.59 12.79 -0.30
N LYS A 19 -6.45 11.79 -0.48
CA LYS A 19 -7.86 11.86 -0.08
C LYS A 19 -8.18 11.18 1.26
N SER A 20 -7.22 10.56 1.95
CA SER A 20 -7.45 9.95 3.25
C SER A 20 -6.58 10.56 4.35
N PRO A 21 -6.98 11.71 4.92
CA PRO A 21 -6.28 12.32 6.06
C PRO A 21 -6.22 11.38 7.27
N LEU A 22 -7.24 10.53 7.43
CA LEU A 22 -7.33 9.57 8.54
C LEU A 22 -6.13 8.60 8.55
N MET A 23 -5.71 8.08 7.41
CA MET A 23 -4.54 7.19 7.33
C MET A 23 -3.24 7.87 7.73
N LYS A 24 -3.07 9.15 7.35
CA LYS A 24 -1.91 9.95 7.76
C LYS A 24 -1.92 10.21 9.26
N VAL A 25 -3.08 10.57 9.81
CA VAL A 25 -3.25 10.76 11.26
C VAL A 25 -2.94 9.44 11.99
N THR A 26 -3.43 8.31 11.52
CA THR A 26 -3.16 7.00 12.10
C THR A 26 -1.66 6.69 12.11
N ALA A 27 -0.95 6.96 11.02
CA ALA A 27 0.51 6.77 10.97
C ALA A 27 1.24 7.68 11.96
N VAL A 28 0.84 8.95 12.09
CA VAL A 28 1.39 9.88 13.08
C VAL A 28 1.14 9.38 14.51
N VAL A 29 -0.07 8.90 14.80
CA VAL A 29 -0.41 8.35 16.12
C VAL A 29 0.48 7.15 16.45
N TYR A 30 0.66 6.19 15.52
CA TYR A 30 1.58 5.06 15.77
C TYR A 30 3.03 5.52 15.96
N ALA A 31 3.49 6.53 15.22
CA ALA A 31 4.84 7.08 15.41
C ALA A 31 5.01 7.72 16.79
N LEU A 32 4.00 8.49 17.26
CA LEU A 32 4.01 9.08 18.58
C LEU A 32 3.97 8.03 19.70
N VAL A 33 3.10 7.02 19.56
CA VAL A 33 3.04 5.90 20.51
C VAL A 33 4.39 5.19 20.60
N LEU A 34 5.02 4.92 19.45
CA LEU A 34 6.34 4.29 19.42
C LEU A 34 7.39 5.13 20.11
N LEU A 35 7.40 6.46 19.85
CA LEU A 35 8.31 7.40 20.53
C LEU A 35 8.12 7.39 22.06
N VAL A 36 6.88 7.48 22.52
CA VAL A 36 6.55 7.44 23.96
C VAL A 36 7.04 6.13 24.58
N MET A 37 6.83 5.01 23.89
CA MET A 37 7.30 3.70 24.35
C MET A 37 8.82 3.67 24.49
N VAL A 38 9.55 4.16 23.49
CA VAL A 38 11.02 4.21 23.54
C VAL A 38 11.50 5.05 24.71
N VAL A 39 10.94 6.25 24.91
CA VAL A 39 11.27 7.12 26.04
C VAL A 39 10.95 6.42 27.36
N PHE A 40 9.77 5.83 27.49
CA PHE A 40 9.36 5.10 28.69
C PHE A 40 10.31 3.93 29.02
N PHE A 41 10.75 3.21 28.01
CA PHE A 41 11.72 2.12 28.17
C PHE A 41 13.02 2.63 28.78
N PHE A 42 13.59 3.70 28.22
CA PHE A 42 14.85 4.27 28.75
C PHE A 42 14.71 4.81 30.17
N MET A 43 13.57 5.40 30.50
CA MET A 43 13.31 5.93 31.85
C MET A 43 13.11 4.82 32.90
N ASN A 44 12.67 3.64 32.51
CA ASN A 44 12.31 2.55 33.43
C ASN A 44 13.10 1.25 33.14
N MET A 45 14.24 1.37 32.47
CA MET A 45 15.02 0.23 31.99
C MET A 45 15.34 -0.77 33.10
N ASP A 46 15.81 -0.31 34.26
CA ASP A 46 16.19 -1.15 35.38
C ASP A 46 15.00 -1.97 35.91
N THR A 47 13.82 -1.33 36.01
CA THR A 47 12.60 -1.99 36.50
C THR A 47 12.06 -2.99 35.50
N ILE A 48 12.10 -2.65 34.17
CA ILE A 48 11.59 -3.51 33.11
C ILE A 48 12.49 -4.74 32.95
N VAL A 49 13.81 -4.57 32.99
CA VAL A 49 14.78 -5.65 32.84
C VAL A 49 14.73 -6.58 34.05
N ALA A 50 14.57 -6.05 35.27
CA ALA A 50 14.45 -6.86 36.49
C ALA A 50 13.21 -7.78 36.47
N GLN A 51 12.16 -7.41 35.70
CA GLN A 51 10.92 -8.18 35.58
C GLN A 51 10.84 -8.84 34.18
N GLY A 52 11.63 -9.87 33.94
CA GLY A 52 11.81 -10.51 32.62
C GLY A 52 10.54 -10.81 31.80
N LYS A 53 9.39 -11.09 32.48
CA LYS A 53 8.10 -11.29 31.79
C LYS A 53 7.59 -10.02 31.15
N PHE A 54 7.86 -8.84 31.73
CA PHE A 54 7.47 -7.55 31.16
C PHE A 54 8.30 -7.18 29.96
N VAL A 55 9.58 -7.58 29.91
CA VAL A 55 10.44 -7.34 28.73
C VAL A 55 9.84 -7.99 27.48
N LEU A 56 9.37 -9.25 27.62
CA LEU A 56 8.78 -9.97 26.49
C LEU A 56 7.47 -9.30 26.00
N ALA A 57 6.55 -9.00 26.90
CA ALA A 57 5.29 -8.36 26.57
C ALA A 57 5.49 -6.99 25.96
N TYR A 58 6.43 -6.20 26.50
CA TYR A 58 6.81 -4.90 25.99
C TYR A 58 7.40 -5.00 24.57
N GLY A 59 8.33 -5.93 24.35
CA GLY A 59 8.93 -6.19 23.05
C GLY A 59 7.90 -6.56 21.99
N VAL A 60 6.96 -7.44 22.32
CA VAL A 60 5.85 -7.82 21.42
C VAL A 60 5.00 -6.60 21.05
N PHE A 61 4.68 -5.74 22.02
CA PHE A 61 3.88 -4.54 21.79
C PHE A 61 4.61 -3.52 20.93
N VAL A 62 5.91 -3.31 21.12
CA VAL A 62 6.76 -2.44 20.28
C VAL A 62 6.78 -2.97 18.85
N LEU A 63 7.02 -4.27 18.66
CA LEU A 63 7.05 -4.88 17.34
C LEU A 63 5.70 -4.77 16.62
N TRP A 64 4.59 -4.97 17.34
CA TRP A 64 3.25 -4.81 16.79
C TRP A 64 2.99 -3.37 16.35
N THR A 65 3.33 -2.38 17.19
CA THR A 65 3.16 -0.95 16.88
C THR A 65 4.01 -0.56 15.66
N LEU A 66 5.25 -1.03 15.59
CA LEU A 66 6.14 -0.81 14.46
C LEU A 66 5.57 -1.43 13.17
N ALA A 67 5.07 -2.66 13.25
CA ALA A 67 4.46 -3.33 12.10
C ALA A 67 3.23 -2.56 11.58
N MET A 68 2.39 -2.02 12.49
CA MET A 68 1.25 -1.19 12.12
C MET A 68 1.64 0.15 11.50
N LEU A 69 2.71 0.77 12.01
CA LEU A 69 3.27 1.98 11.41
C LEU A 69 3.78 1.72 10.00
N VAL A 70 4.61 0.70 9.82
CA VAL A 70 5.16 0.32 8.50
C VAL A 70 4.01 0.01 7.53
N ARG A 71 3.03 -0.78 7.96
CA ARG A 71 1.85 -1.09 7.15
C ARG A 71 1.11 0.19 6.71
N SER A 72 0.88 1.12 7.63
CA SER A 72 0.20 2.39 7.33
C SER A 72 0.99 3.22 6.30
N LEU A 73 2.31 3.30 6.45
CA LEU A 73 3.19 3.98 5.50
C LEU A 73 3.19 3.31 4.13
N LEU A 74 3.25 2.00 4.07
CA LEU A 74 3.17 1.25 2.80
C LEU A 74 1.87 1.58 2.05
N PHE A 75 0.73 1.61 2.74
CA PHE A 75 -0.55 1.97 2.12
C PHE A 75 -0.60 3.42 1.62
N ILE A 76 -0.02 4.37 2.38
CA ILE A 76 -0.02 5.79 2.01
C ILE A 76 0.86 6.04 0.78
N TYR A 77 2.06 5.44 0.74
CA TYR A 77 3.07 5.72 -0.28
C TYR A 77 3.11 4.69 -1.41
N GLU A 78 2.18 3.74 -1.43
CA GLU A 78 2.08 2.77 -2.52
C GLU A 78 1.82 3.47 -3.85
N THR A 79 2.46 2.97 -4.89
CA THR A 79 2.28 3.43 -6.26
C THR A 79 1.93 2.24 -7.14
N ILE A 80 0.91 2.42 -7.97
CA ILE A 80 0.49 1.41 -8.95
C ILE A 80 1.13 1.76 -10.28
N VAL A 81 1.90 0.82 -10.80
CA VAL A 81 2.59 0.94 -12.08
C VAL A 81 1.90 0.06 -13.11
N VAL A 82 1.46 0.65 -14.19
CA VAL A 82 0.98 -0.05 -15.38
C VAL A 82 2.14 -0.14 -16.36
N ASP A 83 2.65 -1.34 -16.58
CA ASP A 83 3.78 -1.63 -17.46
C ASP A 83 3.24 -2.28 -18.74
N GLU A 84 3.18 -1.49 -19.83
CA GLU A 84 2.66 -1.95 -21.12
C GLU A 84 3.60 -2.95 -21.79
N ASP A 85 4.91 -2.78 -21.62
CA ASP A 85 5.90 -3.66 -22.25
C ASP A 85 5.86 -5.07 -21.64
N LYS A 86 5.68 -5.13 -20.32
CA LYS A 86 5.58 -6.41 -19.60
C LYS A 86 4.16 -6.96 -19.52
N GLN A 87 3.18 -6.19 -19.99
CA GLN A 87 1.77 -6.55 -19.92
C GLN A 87 1.32 -6.91 -18.50
N GLU A 88 1.68 -6.04 -17.54
CA GLU A 88 1.41 -6.27 -16.12
C GLU A 88 1.07 -5.00 -15.36
N LEU A 89 0.27 -5.15 -14.30
CA LEU A 89 0.03 -4.15 -13.28
C LEU A 89 0.82 -4.53 -12.04
N ARG A 90 1.63 -3.59 -11.53
CA ARG A 90 2.54 -3.84 -10.41
C ARG A 90 2.35 -2.84 -9.29
N TYR A 91 2.32 -3.34 -8.04
CA TYR A 91 2.44 -2.53 -6.84
C TYR A 91 3.93 -2.34 -6.52
N ARG A 92 4.35 -1.08 -6.42
CA ARG A 92 5.78 -0.74 -6.31
C ARG A 92 6.38 -1.20 -4.98
N LEU A 93 5.74 -0.86 -3.86
CA LEU A 93 6.23 -1.17 -2.51
C LEU A 93 5.91 -2.59 -2.09
N LEU A 94 4.69 -3.05 -2.34
CA LEU A 94 4.25 -4.42 -2.02
C LEU A 94 4.83 -5.47 -2.96
N ARG A 95 5.50 -5.05 -4.05
CA ARG A 95 6.09 -5.93 -5.07
C ARG A 95 5.13 -6.98 -5.62
N LYS A 96 3.85 -6.67 -5.64
CA LYS A 96 2.81 -7.57 -6.14
C LYS A 96 2.53 -7.26 -7.59
N THR A 97 2.49 -8.29 -8.41
CA THR A 97 2.31 -8.17 -9.87
C THR A 97 1.06 -8.92 -10.30
N ILE A 98 0.28 -8.32 -11.19
CA ILE A 98 -0.93 -8.89 -11.79
C ILE A 98 -0.76 -8.83 -13.31
N PRO A 99 -0.51 -9.95 -13.98
CA PRO A 99 -0.45 -9.98 -15.44
C PRO A 99 -1.80 -9.58 -16.07
N PHE A 100 -1.79 -8.81 -17.15
CA PHE A 100 -3.02 -8.36 -17.81
C PHE A 100 -3.90 -9.51 -18.27
N LYS A 101 -3.28 -10.59 -18.76
CA LYS A 101 -3.99 -11.82 -19.18
C LYS A 101 -4.80 -12.49 -18.06
N ASP A 102 -4.46 -12.21 -16.81
CA ASP A 102 -5.15 -12.77 -15.65
C ASP A 102 -6.33 -11.90 -15.21
N ILE A 103 -6.41 -10.64 -15.68
CA ILE A 103 -7.46 -9.71 -15.31
C ILE A 103 -8.75 -10.05 -16.05
N ILE A 104 -9.81 -10.33 -15.29
CA ILE A 104 -11.12 -10.71 -15.83
C ILE A 104 -12.05 -9.49 -15.85
N GLN A 105 -12.05 -8.69 -14.79
CA GLN A 105 -12.96 -7.59 -14.61
C GLN A 105 -12.39 -6.54 -13.65
N ILE A 106 -12.74 -5.27 -13.86
CA ILE A 106 -12.53 -4.21 -12.88
C ILE A 106 -13.89 -3.70 -12.43
N LYS A 107 -14.11 -3.74 -11.11
CA LYS A 107 -15.34 -3.24 -10.48
C LYS A 107 -15.03 -1.98 -9.67
N LYS A 108 -15.77 -0.91 -9.95
CA LYS A 108 -15.75 0.29 -9.11
C LYS A 108 -16.54 0.04 -7.83
N ILE A 109 -15.94 0.33 -6.66
CA ILE A 109 -16.60 0.21 -5.36
C ILE A 109 -17.04 1.58 -4.87
N ARG A 110 -16.12 2.54 -4.93
CA ARG A 110 -16.32 3.96 -4.57
C ARG A 110 -15.32 4.79 -5.38
N ASP A 111 -15.46 6.10 -5.32
CA ASP A 111 -14.53 7.00 -5.98
C ASP A 111 -13.09 6.74 -5.53
N GLY A 112 -12.21 6.47 -6.48
CA GLY A 112 -10.82 6.11 -6.25
C GLY A 112 -10.59 4.70 -5.68
N GLN A 113 -11.63 3.90 -5.46
CA GLN A 113 -11.51 2.52 -4.97
C GLN A 113 -12.07 1.53 -5.99
N LEU A 114 -11.17 0.78 -6.57
CA LEU A 114 -11.45 -0.25 -7.56
C LEU A 114 -11.13 -1.64 -7.01
N ARG A 115 -11.74 -2.64 -7.59
CA ARG A 115 -11.45 -4.04 -7.31
C ARG A 115 -11.17 -4.75 -8.62
N ILE A 116 -9.96 -5.28 -8.76
CA ILE A 116 -9.56 -6.09 -9.89
C ILE A 116 -9.87 -7.55 -9.56
N LEU A 117 -10.74 -8.16 -10.35
CA LEU A 117 -10.94 -9.59 -10.34
C LEU A 117 -9.97 -10.20 -11.34
N ALA A 118 -9.10 -11.07 -10.88
CA ALA A 118 -8.16 -11.81 -11.70
C ALA A 118 -8.34 -13.30 -11.46
N SER A 119 -7.83 -14.12 -12.37
CA SER A 119 -7.90 -15.59 -12.28
C SER A 119 -7.34 -16.15 -10.98
N LYS A 120 -6.36 -15.46 -10.39
CA LYS A 120 -5.68 -15.86 -9.15
C LYS A 120 -6.23 -15.20 -7.88
N GLY A 121 -7.26 -14.37 -7.99
CA GLY A 121 -7.87 -13.74 -6.82
C GLY A 121 -8.39 -12.33 -7.05
N ILE A 122 -8.76 -11.69 -5.96
CA ILE A 122 -9.32 -10.33 -5.95
C ILE A 122 -8.27 -9.37 -5.37
N TYR A 123 -8.00 -8.29 -6.10
CA TYR A 123 -7.02 -7.30 -5.74
C TYR A 123 -7.68 -5.94 -5.55
N PRO A 124 -7.70 -5.39 -4.34
CA PRO A 124 -8.16 -4.04 -4.12
C PRO A 124 -7.13 -3.05 -4.68
N VAL A 125 -7.59 -2.13 -5.51
CA VAL A 125 -6.78 -1.06 -6.11
C VAL A 125 -7.38 0.27 -5.70
N SER A 126 -6.58 1.12 -5.09
CA SER A 126 -6.98 2.47 -4.75
C SER A 126 -6.11 3.44 -5.52
N VAL A 127 -6.72 4.27 -6.37
CA VAL A 127 -6.02 5.28 -7.18
C VAL A 127 -6.54 6.68 -6.87
N GLU A 128 -5.65 7.66 -6.91
CA GLU A 128 -6.00 9.07 -6.67
C GLU A 128 -6.97 9.60 -7.73
N ASN A 129 -6.67 9.31 -8.99
CA ASN A 129 -7.48 9.67 -10.15
C ASN A 129 -7.84 8.40 -10.91
N GLU A 130 -9.08 7.96 -10.79
CA GLU A 130 -9.53 6.71 -11.41
C GLU A 130 -9.72 6.83 -12.93
N GLU A 131 -10.15 7.99 -13.43
CA GLU A 131 -10.43 8.18 -14.86
C GLU A 131 -9.21 7.93 -15.76
N PRO A 132 -8.04 8.55 -15.51
CA PRO A 132 -6.85 8.28 -16.32
C PRO A 132 -6.39 6.83 -16.22
N PHE A 133 -6.50 6.24 -15.02
CA PHE A 133 -6.16 4.84 -14.80
C PHE A 133 -7.08 3.91 -15.60
N LEU A 134 -8.39 4.09 -15.50
CA LEU A 134 -9.37 3.28 -16.22
C LEU A 134 -9.27 3.48 -17.75
N PHE A 135 -9.02 4.71 -18.20
CA PHE A 135 -8.81 5.01 -19.60
C PHE A 135 -7.61 4.24 -20.15
N LEU A 136 -6.47 4.28 -19.44
CA LEU A 136 -5.27 3.55 -19.85
C LEU A 136 -5.52 2.04 -19.88
N VAL A 137 -6.09 1.48 -18.82
CA VAL A 137 -6.34 0.04 -18.74
C VAL A 137 -7.34 -0.42 -19.82
N LYS A 138 -8.36 0.38 -20.13
CA LYS A 138 -9.30 0.08 -21.23
C LYS A 138 -8.63 0.14 -22.60
N ASN A 139 -7.67 1.02 -22.81
CA ASN A 139 -6.93 1.07 -24.07
C ASN A 139 -6.06 -0.17 -24.26
N ILE A 140 -5.47 -0.67 -23.16
CA ILE A 140 -4.63 -1.88 -23.19
C ILE A 140 -5.49 -3.15 -23.30
N LEU A 141 -6.63 -3.17 -22.62
CA LEU A 141 -7.55 -4.29 -22.53
C LEU A 141 -8.96 -3.87 -23.00
N PRO A 142 -9.19 -3.71 -24.30
CA PRO A 142 -10.47 -3.18 -24.83
C PRO A 142 -11.68 -4.06 -24.51
N GLU A 143 -11.48 -5.37 -24.32
CA GLU A 143 -12.56 -6.31 -23.97
C GLU A 143 -12.88 -6.34 -22.47
N LEU A 144 -12.14 -5.59 -21.66
CA LEU A 144 -12.29 -5.60 -20.20
C LEU A 144 -13.62 -4.95 -19.77
N GLN A 145 -14.40 -5.70 -19.01
CA GLN A 145 -15.61 -5.16 -18.39
C GLN A 145 -15.25 -4.30 -17.18
N VAL A 146 -15.67 -3.02 -17.23
CA VAL A 146 -15.57 -2.08 -16.12
C VAL A 146 -17.00 -1.74 -15.68
N ASN A 147 -17.38 -2.20 -14.48
CA ASN A 147 -18.71 -2.00 -13.88
C ASN A 147 -18.61 -1.24 -12.56
#